data_6fdf0607ef390407685b1f8b1443d395
#
_entry.id   6fdf0607ef390407685b1f8b1443d395
#
_cell.length_a   1.000
_cell.length_b   1.000
_cell.length_c   1.000
_cell.angle_alpha   90.00
_cell.angle_beta   90.00
_cell.angle_gamma   90.00
#
_symmetry.space_group_name_H-M   'P 1'
#
loop_
_entity.id
_entity.type
_entity.pdbx_description
1 polymer ?
#
loop_
_entity_poly.entity_id
_entity_poly.type
_entity_poly.pdbx_seq_one_letter_code
_entity_poly.pdbx_strand_id
1 'polypeptide(L)'
;MNRPGFLHGVFVAAILGFFASAIVATLTPFAGLGAVVRLVIPMLGLAYLLYLLNRSRERLGRITTLTLWSAMAAATWWIAPPLPLYLLIHVGAVWLVRSLYFYSGIMPALMDLGLNALSVSAAVWAITRSGSVFLATWCFFLVQALFVAIPPAVQRKAKPELNTAADNEGFECARRQADAALRQLFTQ
;
A
#
# COMPACT_ATOMS: atom_id res chain seq x y z
N MET A 1 12.41 10.61 -14.57
CA MET A 1 11.37 9.56 -14.41
C MET A 1 10.07 10.26 -14.06
N ASN A 2 9.11 10.28 -14.98
CA ASN A 2 7.82 10.92 -14.75
C ASN A 2 7.08 10.21 -13.62
N ARG A 3 6.72 10.95 -12.56
CA ARG A 3 5.86 10.43 -11.51
C ARG A 3 4.52 10.10 -12.17
N PRO A 4 3.99 8.88 -12.05
CA PRO A 4 2.69 8.57 -12.58
C PRO A 4 1.68 9.52 -11.94
N GLY A 5 1.06 10.35 -12.77
CA GLY A 5 0.10 11.36 -12.33
C GLY A 5 -1.18 10.71 -11.81
N PHE A 6 -2.02 11.51 -11.17
CA PHE A 6 -3.36 11.12 -10.70
C PHE A 6 -4.18 10.37 -11.78
N LEU A 7 -4.09 10.79 -13.04
CA LEU A 7 -4.77 10.15 -14.17
C LEU A 7 -4.39 8.67 -14.35
N HIS A 8 -3.14 8.30 -14.07
CA HIS A 8 -2.74 6.90 -14.11
C HIS A 8 -3.45 6.07 -13.02
N GLY A 9 -3.61 6.63 -11.82
CA GLY A 9 -4.37 6.01 -10.74
C GLY A 9 -5.85 5.83 -11.08
N VAL A 10 -6.47 6.83 -11.72
CA VAL A 10 -7.86 6.76 -12.20
C VAL A 10 -8.03 5.64 -13.23
N PHE A 11 -7.09 5.52 -14.17
CA PHE A 11 -7.12 4.48 -15.18
C PHE A 11 -6.97 3.06 -14.58
N VAL A 12 -6.04 2.88 -13.65
CA VAL A 12 -5.88 1.62 -12.92
C VAL A 12 -7.14 1.27 -12.14
N ALA A 13 -7.76 2.25 -11.46
CA ALA A 13 -9.02 2.07 -10.75
C ALA A 13 -10.16 1.62 -11.68
N ALA A 14 -10.26 2.20 -12.87
CA ALA A 14 -11.26 1.81 -13.87
C ALA A 14 -11.04 0.38 -14.38
N ILE A 15 -9.79 0.00 -14.66
CA ILE A 15 -9.43 -1.37 -15.06
C ILE A 15 -9.82 -2.37 -13.96
N LEU A 16 -9.44 -2.13 -12.71
CA LEU A 16 -9.78 -3.00 -11.58
C LEU A 16 -11.29 -3.11 -11.38
N GLY A 17 -12.02 -2.00 -11.52
CA GLY A 17 -13.49 -1.99 -11.47
C GLY A 17 -14.11 -2.83 -12.58
N PHE A 18 -13.61 -2.70 -13.80
CA PHE A 18 -14.08 -3.49 -14.95
C PHE A 18 -13.86 -4.99 -14.74
N PHE A 19 -12.66 -5.40 -14.35
CA PHE A 19 -12.35 -6.80 -14.07
C PHE A 19 -13.19 -7.36 -12.92
N ALA A 20 -13.36 -6.61 -11.81
CA ALA A 20 -14.21 -7.01 -10.70
C ALA A 20 -15.66 -7.25 -11.16
N SER A 21 -16.21 -6.32 -11.94
CA SER A 21 -17.57 -6.42 -12.45
C SER A 21 -17.75 -7.60 -13.41
N ALA A 22 -16.78 -7.82 -14.32
CA ALA A 22 -16.79 -8.93 -15.25
C ALA A 22 -16.75 -10.29 -14.50
N ILE A 23 -15.87 -10.45 -13.51
CA ILE A 23 -15.78 -11.66 -12.71
C ILE A 23 -17.09 -11.91 -11.95
N VAL A 24 -17.65 -10.87 -11.31
CA VAL A 24 -18.92 -11.00 -10.59
C VAL A 24 -20.04 -11.38 -11.54
N ALA A 25 -20.17 -10.73 -12.68
CA ALA A 25 -21.23 -11.01 -13.66
C ALA A 25 -21.13 -12.44 -14.24
N THR A 26 -19.93 -12.93 -14.47
CA THR A 26 -19.72 -14.27 -15.08
C THR A 26 -19.82 -15.41 -14.07
N LEU A 27 -19.33 -15.24 -12.84
CA LEU A 27 -19.27 -16.33 -11.86
C LEU A 27 -20.49 -16.40 -10.93
N THR A 28 -21.24 -15.31 -10.76
CA THR A 28 -22.42 -15.29 -9.87
C THR A 28 -23.47 -16.36 -10.21
N PRO A 29 -23.78 -16.63 -11.49
CA PRO A 29 -24.74 -17.68 -11.83
C PRO A 29 -24.32 -19.09 -11.39
N PHE A 30 -23.02 -19.35 -11.26
CA PHE A 30 -22.47 -20.68 -10.95
C PHE A 30 -22.19 -20.86 -9.45
N ALA A 31 -21.69 -19.83 -8.77
CA ALA A 31 -21.18 -19.96 -7.39
C ALA A 31 -21.99 -19.13 -6.37
N GLY A 32 -22.92 -18.30 -6.84
CA GLY A 32 -23.66 -17.38 -5.99
C GLY A 32 -22.87 -16.12 -5.60
N LEU A 33 -23.58 -15.02 -5.40
CA LEU A 33 -22.96 -13.69 -5.17
C LEU A 33 -22.02 -13.67 -3.97
N GLY A 34 -22.40 -14.32 -2.86
CA GLY A 34 -21.59 -14.28 -1.64
C GLY A 34 -20.22 -14.93 -1.80
N ALA A 35 -20.15 -16.08 -2.47
CA ALA A 35 -18.88 -16.78 -2.72
C ALA A 35 -18.01 -15.99 -3.71
N VAL A 36 -18.61 -15.44 -4.77
CA VAL A 36 -17.88 -14.66 -5.79
C VAL A 36 -17.30 -13.38 -5.21
N VAL A 37 -18.05 -12.65 -4.38
CA VAL A 37 -17.55 -11.44 -3.72
C VAL A 37 -16.40 -11.77 -2.78
N ARG A 38 -16.47 -12.89 -2.03
CA ARG A 38 -15.36 -13.35 -1.19
C ARG A 38 -14.11 -13.73 -1.99
N LEU A 39 -14.26 -14.19 -3.22
CA LEU A 39 -13.13 -14.46 -4.12
C LEU A 39 -12.54 -13.15 -4.68
N VAL A 40 -13.39 -12.22 -5.10
CA VAL A 40 -12.98 -10.97 -5.76
C VAL A 40 -12.21 -10.05 -4.80
N ILE A 41 -12.63 -9.95 -3.52
CA ILE A 41 -11.98 -9.09 -2.54
C ILE A 41 -10.47 -9.40 -2.39
N PRO A 42 -10.03 -10.64 -2.07
CA PRO A 42 -8.61 -10.94 -1.94
C PRO A 42 -7.86 -10.86 -3.26
N MET A 43 -8.49 -11.18 -4.40
CA MET A 43 -7.87 -11.04 -5.72
C MET A 43 -7.58 -9.59 -6.07
N LEU A 44 -8.51 -8.68 -5.83
CA LEU A 44 -8.30 -7.24 -6.02
C LEU A 44 -7.24 -6.69 -5.06
N GLY A 45 -7.27 -7.13 -3.80
CA GLY A 45 -6.26 -6.78 -2.81
C GLY A 45 -4.88 -7.25 -3.23
N LEU A 46 -4.76 -8.49 -3.73
CA LEU A 46 -3.50 -9.03 -4.25
C LEU A 46 -3.00 -8.24 -5.48
N ALA A 47 -3.87 -7.96 -6.43
CA ALA A 47 -3.53 -7.17 -7.61
C ALA A 47 -3.03 -5.77 -7.23
N TYR A 48 -3.69 -5.13 -6.26
CA TYR A 48 -3.29 -3.84 -5.72
C TYR A 48 -1.96 -3.92 -4.96
N LEU A 49 -1.73 -4.95 -4.15
CA LEU A 49 -0.47 -5.19 -3.46
C LEU A 49 0.69 -5.42 -4.44
N LEU A 50 0.48 -6.21 -5.49
CA LEU A 50 1.47 -6.42 -6.54
C LEU A 50 1.82 -5.10 -7.24
N TYR A 51 0.83 -4.27 -7.53
CA TYR A 51 1.06 -2.92 -8.07
C TYR A 51 1.91 -2.06 -7.12
N LEU A 52 1.60 -2.06 -5.81
CA LEU A 52 2.36 -1.32 -4.79
C LEU A 52 3.79 -1.85 -4.64
N LEU A 53 3.97 -3.17 -4.55
CA LEU A 53 5.27 -3.81 -4.37
C LEU A 53 6.17 -3.62 -5.61
N ASN A 54 5.60 -3.63 -6.80
CA ASN A 54 6.36 -3.35 -8.03
C ASN A 54 6.88 -1.91 -8.06
N ARG A 55 6.20 -0.99 -7.37
CA ARG A 55 6.61 0.42 -7.25
C ARG A 55 7.58 0.66 -6.08
N SER A 56 7.64 -0.21 -5.07
CA SER A 56 8.54 -0.07 -3.93
C SER A 56 9.99 -0.39 -4.32
N ARG A 57 10.96 0.36 -3.77
CA ARG A 57 12.40 0.09 -3.97
C ARG A 57 12.92 -1.08 -3.13
N GLU A 58 12.21 -1.45 -2.08
CA GLU A 58 12.56 -2.51 -1.16
C GLU A 58 12.30 -3.88 -1.81
N ARG A 59 13.35 -4.64 -2.07
CA ARG A 59 13.23 -6.02 -2.61
C ARG A 59 13.06 -7.06 -1.50
N LEU A 60 13.63 -6.78 -0.32
CA LEU A 60 13.53 -7.62 0.87
C LEU A 60 12.11 -7.46 1.44
N GLY A 61 11.43 -8.57 1.67
CA GLY A 61 10.07 -8.56 2.23
C GLY A 61 8.92 -8.70 1.23
N ARG A 62 9.14 -8.60 -0.08
CA ARG A 62 8.06 -8.79 -1.06
C ARG A 62 7.44 -10.18 -0.98
N ILE A 63 8.29 -11.21 -0.90
CA ILE A 63 7.86 -12.61 -0.81
C ILE A 63 7.12 -12.84 0.51
N THR A 64 7.65 -12.34 1.63
CA THR A 64 7.01 -12.47 2.94
C THR A 64 5.65 -11.78 3.00
N THR A 65 5.50 -10.60 2.38
CA THR A 65 4.22 -9.90 2.29
C THR A 65 3.21 -10.69 1.46
N LEU A 66 3.62 -11.25 0.32
CA LEU A 66 2.75 -12.05 -0.54
C LEU A 66 2.34 -13.38 0.13
N THR A 67 3.27 -14.06 0.81
CA THR A 67 2.94 -15.28 1.57
C THR A 67 2.01 -14.98 2.72
N LEU A 68 2.25 -13.91 3.48
CA LEU A 68 1.38 -13.51 4.58
C LEU A 68 -0.02 -13.13 4.09
N TRP A 69 -0.11 -12.39 2.97
CA TRP A 69 -1.39 -12.08 2.33
C TRP A 69 -2.15 -13.35 1.93
N SER A 70 -1.48 -14.28 1.26
CA SER A 70 -2.09 -15.53 0.79
C SER A 70 -2.55 -16.40 1.97
N ALA A 71 -1.74 -16.49 3.03
CA ALA A 71 -2.10 -17.21 4.25
C ALA A 71 -3.31 -16.58 4.95
N MET A 72 -3.35 -15.24 5.05
CA MET A 72 -4.49 -14.51 5.61
C MET A 72 -5.74 -14.71 4.76
N ALA A 73 -5.65 -14.64 3.43
CA ALA A 73 -6.77 -14.86 2.52
C ALA A 73 -7.32 -16.29 2.64
N ALA A 74 -6.44 -17.28 2.72
CA ALA A 74 -6.84 -18.68 2.94
C ALA A 74 -7.51 -18.88 4.33
N ALA A 75 -6.94 -18.29 5.38
CA ALA A 75 -7.50 -18.37 6.72
C ALA A 75 -8.90 -17.73 6.81
N THR A 76 -9.04 -16.53 6.25
CA THR A 76 -10.33 -15.82 6.23
C THR A 76 -11.36 -16.51 5.35
N TRP A 77 -10.93 -17.17 4.27
CA TRP A 77 -11.80 -18.02 3.46
C TRP A 77 -12.32 -19.21 4.26
N TRP A 78 -11.46 -19.88 5.02
CA TRP A 78 -11.81 -21.04 5.86
C TRP A 78 -12.75 -20.66 7.01
N ILE A 79 -12.46 -19.58 7.73
CA ILE A 79 -13.26 -19.09 8.86
C ILE A 79 -14.64 -18.58 8.38
N ALA A 80 -14.71 -18.09 7.14
CA ALA A 80 -15.90 -17.53 6.50
C ALA A 80 -16.66 -16.48 7.35
N PRO A 81 -15.97 -15.45 7.89
CA PRO A 81 -16.65 -14.44 8.71
C PRO A 81 -17.72 -13.68 7.91
N PRO A 82 -18.61 -12.92 8.58
CA PRO A 82 -19.58 -12.06 7.90
C PRO A 82 -18.90 -11.13 6.87
N LEU A 83 -19.57 -10.89 5.74
CA LEU A 83 -18.98 -10.14 4.61
C LEU A 83 -18.39 -8.77 4.98
N PRO A 84 -19.02 -7.97 5.86
CA PRO A 84 -18.42 -6.70 6.29
C PRO A 84 -17.09 -6.89 7.03
N LEU A 85 -17.02 -7.88 7.92
CA LEU A 85 -15.79 -8.19 8.65
C LEU A 85 -14.71 -8.74 7.72
N TYR A 86 -15.11 -9.59 6.76
CA TYR A 86 -14.22 -10.10 5.72
C TYR A 86 -13.58 -8.95 4.92
N LEU A 87 -14.37 -7.97 4.49
CA LEU A 87 -13.90 -6.78 3.79
C LEU A 87 -12.95 -5.96 4.67
N LEU A 88 -13.32 -5.69 5.93
CA LEU A 88 -12.50 -4.91 6.85
C LEU A 88 -11.13 -5.55 7.11
N ILE A 89 -11.06 -6.88 7.25
CA ILE A 89 -9.79 -7.60 7.41
C ILE A 89 -8.88 -7.37 6.21
N HIS A 90 -9.40 -7.49 4.98
CA HIS A 90 -8.59 -7.32 3.77
C HIS A 90 -8.18 -5.87 3.54
N VAL A 91 -9.06 -4.91 3.76
CA VAL A 91 -8.75 -3.47 3.67
C VAL A 91 -7.75 -3.06 4.75
N GLY A 92 -7.93 -3.55 5.98
CA GLY A 92 -6.99 -3.34 7.08
C GLY A 92 -5.61 -3.92 6.82
N ALA A 93 -5.53 -5.11 6.21
CA ALA A 93 -4.26 -5.71 5.83
C ALA A 93 -3.54 -4.91 4.72
N VAL A 94 -4.26 -4.40 3.71
CA VAL A 94 -3.69 -3.49 2.72
C VAL A 94 -3.16 -2.22 3.38
N TRP A 95 -3.93 -1.63 4.29
CA TRP A 95 -3.50 -0.46 5.06
C TRP A 95 -2.24 -0.77 5.88
N LEU A 96 -2.18 -1.92 6.55
CA LEU A 96 -1.02 -2.32 7.33
C LEU A 96 0.23 -2.45 6.47
N VAL A 97 0.13 -3.10 5.31
CA VAL A 97 1.25 -3.22 4.36
C VAL A 97 1.70 -1.83 3.90
N ARG A 98 0.77 -0.94 3.54
CA ARG A 98 1.11 0.44 3.16
C ARG A 98 1.78 1.19 4.31
N SER A 99 1.28 1.04 5.52
CA SER A 99 1.85 1.67 6.72
C SER A 99 3.29 1.24 6.95
N LEU A 100 3.59 -0.05 6.80
CA LEU A 100 4.93 -0.60 7.00
C LEU A 100 5.94 -0.18 5.89
N TYR A 101 5.49 -0.11 4.64
CA TYR A 101 6.40 0.14 3.52
C TYR A 101 6.57 1.62 3.14
N PHE A 102 5.59 2.47 3.44
CA PHE A 102 5.56 3.84 2.90
C PHE A 102 5.59 4.92 3.96
N TYR A 103 5.35 4.60 5.24
CA TYR A 103 5.28 5.61 6.30
C TYR A 103 6.38 5.43 7.34
N SER A 104 7.00 6.54 7.70
CA SER A 104 7.98 6.61 8.81
C SER A 104 7.41 7.26 10.08
N GLY A 105 6.09 7.54 10.10
CA GLY A 105 5.44 8.20 11.24
C GLY A 105 3.96 7.86 11.39
N ILE A 106 3.42 8.06 12.59
CA ILE A 106 2.03 7.73 12.93
C ILE A 106 1.04 8.64 12.20
N MET A 107 1.35 9.93 12.03
CA MET A 107 0.43 10.89 11.41
C MET A 107 0.06 10.56 9.96
N PRO A 108 1.03 10.26 9.06
CA PRO A 108 0.70 9.80 7.71
C PRO A 108 -0.09 8.49 7.69
N ALA A 109 0.20 7.56 8.63
CA ALA A 109 -0.53 6.29 8.72
C ALA A 109 -1.99 6.49 9.13
N LEU A 110 -2.28 7.45 10.03
CA LEU A 110 -3.65 7.81 10.42
C LEU A 110 -4.40 8.51 9.27
N MET A 111 -3.73 9.40 8.53
CA MET A 111 -4.33 10.01 7.33
C MET A 111 -4.70 8.95 6.29
N ASP A 112 -3.85 7.95 6.11
CA ASP A 112 -4.13 6.84 5.20
C ASP A 112 -5.25 5.92 5.72
N LEU A 113 -5.36 5.73 7.03
CA LEU A 113 -6.51 5.03 7.65
C LEU A 113 -7.82 5.77 7.37
N GLY A 114 -7.82 7.10 7.52
CA GLY A 114 -8.97 7.94 7.17
C GLY A 114 -9.34 7.83 5.69
N LEU A 115 -8.35 7.78 4.81
CA LEU A 115 -8.56 7.59 3.38
C LEU A 115 -9.14 6.20 3.07
N ASN A 116 -8.71 5.15 3.77
CA ASN A 116 -9.29 3.82 3.65
C ASN A 116 -10.75 3.78 4.13
N ALA A 117 -11.06 4.41 5.26
CA ALA A 117 -12.43 4.52 5.75
C ALA A 117 -13.33 5.26 4.74
N LEU A 118 -12.84 6.37 4.15
CA LEU A 118 -13.52 7.10 3.10
C LEU A 118 -13.72 6.24 1.85
N SER A 119 -12.75 5.43 1.45
CA SER A 119 -12.84 4.52 0.30
C SER A 119 -13.92 3.47 0.50
N VAL A 120 -13.97 2.86 1.68
CA VAL A 120 -15.02 1.89 2.03
C VAL A 120 -16.39 2.54 2.03
N SER A 121 -16.52 3.72 2.64
CA SER A 121 -17.78 4.47 2.68
C SER A 121 -18.26 4.84 1.28
N ALA A 122 -17.36 5.30 0.41
CA ALA A 122 -17.68 5.62 -0.98
C ALA A 122 -18.13 4.39 -1.77
N ALA A 123 -17.48 3.25 -1.56
CA ALA A 123 -17.85 1.98 -2.20
C ALA A 123 -19.22 1.48 -1.73
N VAL A 124 -19.49 1.53 -0.41
CA VAL A 124 -20.78 1.16 0.16
C VAL A 124 -21.88 2.08 -0.37
N TRP A 125 -21.63 3.37 -0.39
CA TRP A 125 -22.58 4.34 -0.96
C TRP A 125 -22.85 4.07 -2.45
N ALA A 126 -21.82 3.82 -3.23
CA ALA A 126 -21.95 3.52 -4.66
C ALA A 126 -22.77 2.24 -4.91
N ILE A 127 -22.50 1.15 -4.18
CA ILE A 127 -23.23 -0.11 -4.35
C ILE A 127 -24.69 -0.01 -3.92
N THR A 128 -24.96 0.70 -2.82
CA THR A 128 -26.33 0.87 -2.32
C THR A 128 -27.19 1.76 -3.21
N ARG A 129 -26.57 2.72 -3.91
CA ARG A 129 -27.29 3.64 -4.80
C ARG A 129 -27.46 3.11 -6.23
N SER A 130 -26.46 2.40 -6.76
CA SER A 130 -26.46 1.98 -8.16
C SER A 130 -26.62 0.47 -8.36
N GLY A 131 -26.40 -0.34 -7.30
CA GLY A 131 -26.32 -1.80 -7.43
C GLY A 131 -25.11 -2.28 -8.26
N SER A 132 -24.24 -1.35 -8.71
CA SER A 132 -23.14 -1.64 -9.65
C SER A 132 -21.85 -1.95 -8.92
N VAL A 133 -21.36 -3.18 -9.08
CA VAL A 133 -20.04 -3.61 -8.58
C VAL A 133 -18.92 -2.80 -9.22
N PHE A 134 -19.06 -2.45 -10.49
CA PHE A 134 -18.10 -1.60 -11.19
C PHE A 134 -17.93 -0.26 -10.47
N LEU A 135 -19.04 0.46 -10.23
CA LEU A 135 -18.99 1.77 -9.58
C LEU A 135 -18.45 1.68 -8.15
N ALA A 136 -18.86 0.66 -7.39
CA ALA A 136 -18.36 0.45 -6.04
C ALA A 136 -16.84 0.26 -6.02
N THR A 137 -16.32 -0.63 -6.86
CA THR A 137 -14.86 -0.93 -6.95
C THR A 137 -14.10 0.29 -7.49
N TRP A 138 -14.64 0.95 -8.51
CA TRP A 138 -14.04 2.14 -9.09
C TRP A 138 -13.96 3.28 -8.08
N CYS A 139 -15.04 3.60 -7.36
CA CYS A 139 -15.05 4.61 -6.29
C CYS A 139 -14.05 4.28 -5.18
N PHE A 140 -13.97 3.02 -4.77
CA PHE A 140 -12.99 2.57 -3.79
C PHE A 140 -11.55 2.91 -4.23
N PHE A 141 -11.14 2.45 -5.41
CA PHE A 141 -9.79 2.68 -5.90
C PHE A 141 -9.53 4.12 -6.35
N LEU A 142 -10.55 4.86 -6.77
CA LEU A 142 -10.46 6.29 -7.07
C LEU A 142 -10.07 7.09 -5.83
N VAL A 143 -10.73 6.83 -4.69
CA VAL A 143 -10.37 7.45 -3.42
C VAL A 143 -8.97 7.02 -2.98
N GLN A 144 -8.60 5.77 -3.19
CA GLN A 144 -7.23 5.30 -2.94
C GLN A 144 -6.19 6.00 -3.83
N ALA A 145 -6.53 6.38 -5.06
CA ALA A 145 -5.65 7.13 -5.94
C ALA A 145 -5.36 8.56 -5.43
N LEU A 146 -6.25 9.15 -4.62
CA LEU A 146 -6.02 10.43 -3.93
C LEU A 146 -4.81 10.40 -2.98
N PHE A 147 -4.34 9.21 -2.58
CA PHE A 147 -3.11 9.06 -1.82
C PHE A 147 -1.89 9.74 -2.48
N VAL A 148 -1.85 9.79 -3.80
CA VAL A 148 -0.79 10.48 -4.56
C VAL A 148 -0.81 11.99 -4.32
N ALA A 149 -1.96 12.56 -3.91
CA ALA A 149 -2.10 13.98 -3.62
C ALA A 149 -1.61 14.38 -2.22
N ILE A 150 -1.31 13.41 -1.32
CA ILE A 150 -0.72 13.71 -0.01
C ILE A 150 0.71 14.24 -0.21
N PRO A 151 1.01 15.49 0.24
CA PRO A 151 2.30 16.11 0.01
C PRO A 151 3.45 15.28 0.60
N PRO A 152 4.56 15.08 -0.13
CA PRO A 152 5.71 14.33 0.36
C PRO A 152 6.37 14.96 1.60
N ALA A 153 6.09 16.21 1.90
CA ALA A 153 6.54 16.89 3.12
C ALA A 153 5.97 16.26 4.40
N VAL A 154 4.75 15.73 4.35
CA VAL A 154 4.13 15.01 5.50
C VAL A 154 4.69 13.58 5.59
N GLN A 155 5.06 12.98 4.48
CA GLN A 155 5.67 11.65 4.42
C GLN A 155 7.14 11.63 4.86
N ARG A 156 7.86 12.77 4.70
CA ARG A 156 9.32 12.86 4.94
C ARG A 156 9.72 13.41 6.31
N LYS A 157 8.81 13.80 7.18
CA LYS A 157 9.14 14.48 8.45
C LYS A 157 9.60 13.53 9.57
N ALA A 158 10.21 12.39 9.25
CA ALA A 158 10.84 11.51 10.23
C ALA A 158 12.17 10.91 9.80
N LYS A 159 12.88 11.53 8.86
CA LYS A 159 14.34 11.47 8.92
C LYS A 159 14.75 12.79 9.57
N PRO A 160 15.25 12.79 10.80
CA PRO A 160 16.04 13.91 11.23
C PRO A 160 17.08 14.07 10.12
N GLU A 161 17.19 15.23 9.51
CA GLU A 161 18.47 15.65 8.97
C GLU A 161 19.40 15.72 10.19
N LEU A 162 19.79 14.54 10.65
CA LEU A 162 20.96 14.37 11.46
C LEU A 162 22.07 14.74 10.48
N ASN A 163 22.34 16.05 10.47
CA ASN A 163 23.54 16.68 9.99
C ASN A 163 24.44 15.76 9.15
N THR A 164 24.03 15.47 7.93
CA THR A 164 24.93 14.79 6.96
C THR A 164 26.19 15.65 6.76
N ALA A 165 26.11 16.96 7.02
CA ALA A 165 27.25 17.84 7.13
C ALA A 165 28.09 17.56 8.39
N ALA A 166 27.49 17.43 9.58
CA ALA A 166 28.22 17.18 10.83
C ALA A 166 28.75 15.74 10.90
N ASP A 167 28.04 14.74 10.36
CA ASP A 167 28.54 13.36 10.24
C ASP A 167 29.67 13.25 9.21
N ASN A 168 29.57 13.95 8.09
CA ASN A 168 30.67 14.02 7.11
C ASN A 168 31.89 14.77 7.69
N GLU A 169 31.68 15.87 8.40
CA GLU A 169 32.74 16.57 9.08
C GLU A 169 33.39 15.72 10.21
N GLY A 170 32.59 14.98 10.95
CA GLY A 170 33.08 14.04 11.97
C GLY A 170 33.89 12.89 11.36
N PHE A 171 33.40 12.30 10.26
CA PHE A 171 34.11 11.25 9.55
C PHE A 171 35.42 11.74 8.91
N GLU A 172 35.40 12.88 8.26
CA GLU A 172 36.59 13.49 7.67
C GLU A 172 37.62 13.93 8.70
N CYS A 173 37.16 14.37 9.89
CA CYS A 173 38.05 14.68 11.01
C CYS A 173 38.72 13.42 11.58
N ALA A 174 37.97 12.35 11.81
CA ALA A 174 38.49 11.07 12.26
C ALA A 174 39.47 10.46 11.24
N ARG A 175 39.21 10.54 9.96
CA ARG A 175 40.09 10.08 8.90
C ARG A 175 41.40 10.87 8.89
N ARG A 176 41.37 12.19 8.99
CA ARG A 176 42.58 13.03 9.07
C ARG A 176 43.44 12.71 10.29
N GLN A 177 42.82 12.44 11.44
CA GLN A 177 43.52 12.02 12.65
C GLN A 177 44.20 10.65 12.50
N ALA A 178 43.53 9.68 11.87
CA ALA A 178 44.08 8.37 11.59
C ALA A 178 45.26 8.47 10.62
N ASP A 179 45.18 9.25 9.54
CA ASP A 179 46.25 9.47 8.58
C ASP A 179 47.46 10.17 9.22
N ALA A 180 47.22 11.11 10.15
CA ALA A 180 48.29 11.78 10.88
C ALA A 180 49.04 10.81 11.84
N ALA A 181 48.29 9.97 12.54
CA ALA A 181 48.87 8.92 13.43
C ALA A 181 49.70 7.88 12.64
N LEU A 182 49.22 7.46 11.48
CA LEU A 182 49.93 6.58 10.58
C LEU A 182 51.27 7.19 10.10
N ARG A 183 51.26 8.46 9.69
CA ARG A 183 52.52 9.15 9.28
C ARG A 183 53.53 9.25 10.39
N GLN A 184 53.11 9.44 11.65
CA GLN A 184 54.01 9.47 12.80
C GLN A 184 54.69 8.10 13.06
N LEU A 185 53.97 7.01 12.80
CA LEU A 185 54.50 5.66 12.93
C LEU A 185 55.55 5.29 11.87
N PHE A 186 55.46 5.88 10.67
CA PHE A 186 56.38 5.61 9.56
C PHE A 186 57.58 6.58 9.53
N THR A 187 57.66 7.58 10.41
CA THR A 187 58.78 8.52 10.53
C THR A 187 59.71 8.25 11.71
N GLN A 188 59.47 7.17 12.46
CA GLN A 188 60.42 6.63 13.46
C GLN A 188 61.19 5.46 12.85
#